data_b30a092e394306d49ab3bb045fbe02fe
#
_entry.id   b30a092e394306d49ab3bb045fbe02fe
#
_cell.length_a   1.000
_cell.length_b   1.000
_cell.length_c   1.000
_cell.angle_alpha   90.00
_cell.angle_beta   90.00
_cell.angle_gamma   90.00
#
_symmetry.space_group_name_H-M   'P 1'
#
loop_
_entity.id
_entity.type
_entity.pdbx_description
1 polymer ?
#
loop_
_entity_poly.entity_id
_entity_poly.type
_entity_poly.pdbx_seq_one_letter_code
_entity_poly.pdbx_strand_id
1 'polypeptide(L)'
;MASITNYEMVIGLEVHVELKTATKLFCNCPTTFGAEPNTQCCPVCLGMPGTLPVLNEQAVNYAIMAGLATNCQITPFSIEDRKNYFYPDLPKAYQISQLDLPLCHDGYIDIETENGQAKSIGINRIHIEEDAGKLIHEDDKGTFIDCNRGGVPLIEIVSEPDIRSAEEANAYLQKLRAI
;
A
#
# COMPACT_ATOMS: atom_id res chain seq x y z
N MET A 1 -24.76 -5.38 38.76
CA MET A 1 -24.15 -4.96 37.45
C MET A 1 -22.87 -5.75 37.29
N ALA A 2 -22.84 -6.72 36.36
CA ALA A 2 -21.63 -7.47 36.08
C ALA A 2 -20.63 -6.51 35.46
N SER A 3 -19.47 -6.38 36.10
CA SER A 3 -18.33 -5.60 35.57
C SER A 3 -17.87 -6.26 34.25
N ILE A 4 -18.08 -5.60 33.15
CA ILE A 4 -17.51 -5.99 31.86
C ILE A 4 -16.05 -5.55 31.90
N THR A 5 -15.16 -6.40 32.40
CA THR A 5 -13.81 -5.95 32.76
C THR A 5 -12.68 -6.76 32.11
N ASN A 6 -12.93 -7.51 31.03
CA ASN A 6 -11.85 -8.25 30.39
C ASN A 6 -11.89 -8.17 28.86
N TYR A 7 -11.80 -6.95 28.32
CA TYR A 7 -11.45 -6.77 26.91
C TYR A 7 -9.95 -6.46 26.80
N GLU A 8 -9.25 -7.15 25.93
CA GLU A 8 -7.90 -6.83 25.50
C GLU A 8 -7.98 -6.09 24.16
N MET A 9 -7.26 -4.97 24.03
CA MET A 9 -7.10 -4.27 22.78
C MET A 9 -6.15 -5.06 21.87
N VAL A 10 -6.57 -5.36 20.66
CA VAL A 10 -5.77 -6.05 19.63
C VAL A 10 -5.79 -5.19 18.37
N ILE A 11 -4.63 -4.77 17.91
CA ILE A 11 -4.49 -3.85 16.78
C ILE A 11 -3.55 -4.47 15.74
N GLY A 12 -4.00 -4.50 14.48
CA GLY A 12 -3.19 -4.66 13.28
C GLY A 12 -3.23 -3.35 12.48
N LEU A 13 -2.18 -3.06 11.75
CA LEU A 13 -2.06 -1.87 10.92
C LEU A 13 -1.74 -2.26 9.47
N GLU A 14 -2.38 -1.55 8.55
CA GLU A 14 -2.07 -1.56 7.12
C GLU A 14 -1.54 -0.17 6.75
N VAL A 15 -0.36 -0.12 6.15
CA VAL A 15 0.32 1.13 5.83
C VAL A 15 0.68 1.15 4.35
N HIS A 16 0.13 2.12 3.61
CA HIS A 16 0.48 2.36 2.21
C HIS A 16 1.68 3.29 2.09
N VAL A 17 2.59 2.96 1.18
CA VAL A 17 3.74 3.79 0.85
C VAL A 17 3.79 3.97 -0.66
N GLU A 18 3.65 5.21 -1.15
CA GLU A 18 3.89 5.56 -2.55
C GLU A 18 5.37 5.44 -2.87
N LEU A 19 5.71 4.66 -3.90
CA LEU A 19 7.08 4.48 -4.33
C LEU A 19 7.52 5.61 -5.28
N LYS A 20 8.69 6.18 -5.05
CA LYS A 20 9.24 7.27 -5.87
C LYS A 20 9.85 6.77 -7.17
N THR A 21 9.05 6.10 -7.99
CA THR A 21 9.43 5.71 -9.35
C THR A 21 9.18 6.86 -10.33
N ALA A 22 9.90 6.87 -11.45
CA ALA A 22 9.68 7.88 -12.50
C ALA A 22 8.39 7.62 -13.30
N THR A 23 7.92 6.36 -13.32
CA THR A 23 6.75 5.92 -14.07
C THR A 23 5.82 5.07 -13.22
N LYS A 24 4.57 4.95 -13.66
CA LYS A 24 3.54 4.12 -13.03
C LYS A 24 3.93 2.62 -13.00
N LEU A 25 3.18 1.84 -12.24
CA LEU A 25 3.47 0.42 -12.00
C LEU A 25 3.45 -0.43 -13.27
N PHE A 26 2.54 -0.14 -14.19
CA PHE A 26 2.31 -0.98 -15.39
C PHE A 26 2.35 -0.22 -16.71
N CYS A 27 2.81 1.05 -16.71
CA CYS A 27 2.93 1.85 -17.93
C CYS A 27 3.97 2.97 -17.78
N ASN A 28 4.27 3.65 -18.89
CA ASN A 28 5.27 4.72 -18.92
C ASN A 28 4.74 6.12 -18.55
N CYS A 29 3.50 6.24 -18.06
CA CYS A 29 3.00 7.53 -17.59
C CYS A 29 3.84 8.02 -16.40
N PRO A 30 4.17 9.32 -16.33
CA PRO A 30 4.93 9.86 -15.23
C PRO A 30 4.13 9.85 -13.93
N THR A 31 4.84 9.91 -12.80
CA THR A 31 4.25 9.96 -11.44
C THR A 31 4.44 11.33 -10.80
N THR A 32 4.64 12.38 -11.59
CA THR A 32 4.90 13.74 -11.10
C THR A 32 3.69 14.28 -10.34
N PHE A 33 3.90 14.64 -9.07
CA PHE A 33 2.86 15.23 -8.24
C PHE A 33 2.51 16.66 -8.71
N GLY A 34 1.20 17.01 -8.66
CA GLY A 34 0.74 18.37 -8.94
C GLY A 34 0.57 18.73 -10.43
N ALA A 35 0.64 17.75 -11.33
CA ALA A 35 0.28 17.98 -12.74
C ALA A 35 -1.21 18.27 -12.91
N GLU A 36 -1.57 18.94 -14.02
CA GLU A 36 -2.97 19.18 -14.38
C GLU A 36 -3.77 17.86 -14.43
N PRO A 37 -5.01 17.84 -13.93
CA PRO A 37 -5.81 16.62 -13.86
C PRO A 37 -5.90 15.87 -15.20
N ASN A 38 -5.78 14.56 -15.15
CA ASN A 38 -5.90 13.64 -16.29
C ASN A 38 -4.88 13.85 -17.43
N THR A 39 -3.74 14.50 -17.16
CA THR A 39 -2.68 14.67 -18.16
C THR A 39 -1.63 13.57 -18.13
N GLN A 40 -1.57 12.76 -17.06
CA GLN A 40 -0.63 11.65 -16.88
C GLN A 40 -1.35 10.30 -16.98
N CYS A 41 -2.09 10.11 -18.06
CA CYS A 41 -2.90 8.92 -18.29
C CYS A 41 -2.65 8.36 -19.69
N CYS A 42 -2.76 7.03 -19.82
CA CYS A 42 -2.68 6.33 -21.09
C CYS A 42 -3.72 5.19 -21.15
N PRO A 43 -3.94 4.56 -22.31
CA PRO A 43 -4.86 3.44 -22.41
C PRO A 43 -4.61 2.31 -21.41
N VAL A 44 -3.37 2.07 -21.00
CA VAL A 44 -3.03 1.00 -20.04
C VAL A 44 -3.56 1.34 -18.64
N CYS A 45 -3.18 2.48 -18.06
CA CYS A 45 -3.62 2.84 -16.71
C CYS A 45 -5.12 3.19 -16.63
N LEU A 46 -5.75 3.54 -17.77
CA LEU A 46 -7.20 3.72 -17.88
C LEU A 46 -7.97 2.42 -18.15
N GLY A 47 -7.27 1.30 -18.35
CA GLY A 47 -7.89 -0.01 -18.55
C GLY A 47 -8.63 -0.17 -19.87
N MET A 48 -8.17 0.48 -20.94
CA MET A 48 -8.80 0.36 -22.26
C MET A 48 -8.68 -1.05 -22.81
N PRO A 49 -9.70 -1.54 -23.56
CA PRO A 49 -9.66 -2.89 -24.13
C PRO A 49 -8.42 -3.14 -25.01
N GLY A 50 -7.82 -4.32 -24.84
CA GLY A 50 -6.66 -4.76 -25.61
C GLY A 50 -5.30 -4.29 -25.11
N THR A 51 -5.25 -3.51 -24.03
CA THR A 51 -3.98 -3.10 -23.41
C THR A 51 -3.43 -4.20 -22.49
N LEU A 52 -2.10 -4.31 -22.42
CA LEU A 52 -1.40 -5.25 -21.56
C LEU A 52 -0.46 -4.49 -20.62
N PRO A 53 -0.45 -4.82 -19.32
CA PRO A 53 0.47 -4.22 -18.35
C PRO A 53 1.90 -4.76 -18.53
N VAL A 54 2.89 -3.91 -18.22
CA VAL A 54 4.30 -4.31 -18.09
C VAL A 54 4.80 -3.81 -16.76
N LEU A 55 5.20 -4.73 -15.88
CA LEU A 55 5.60 -4.43 -14.50
C LEU A 55 6.86 -3.54 -14.45
N ASN A 56 6.82 -2.52 -13.62
CA ASN A 56 7.94 -1.60 -13.38
C ASN A 56 8.98 -2.27 -12.48
N GLU A 57 10.15 -2.61 -13.03
CA GLU A 57 11.26 -3.23 -12.30
C GLU A 57 11.72 -2.41 -11.09
N GLN A 58 11.73 -1.08 -11.18
CA GLN A 58 12.15 -0.22 -10.08
C GLN A 58 11.17 -0.29 -8.89
N ALA A 59 9.88 -0.47 -9.14
CA ALA A 59 8.89 -0.68 -8.07
C ALA A 59 9.17 -1.98 -7.32
N VAL A 60 9.47 -3.06 -8.04
CA VAL A 60 9.87 -4.34 -7.44
C VAL A 60 11.14 -4.19 -6.59
N ASN A 61 12.16 -3.50 -7.11
CA ASN A 61 13.40 -3.27 -6.38
C ASN A 61 13.17 -2.48 -5.08
N TYR A 62 12.33 -1.44 -5.11
CA TYR A 62 12.00 -0.68 -3.90
C TYR A 62 11.19 -1.51 -2.89
N ALA A 63 10.27 -2.34 -3.36
CA ALA A 63 9.52 -3.25 -2.49
C ALA A 63 10.44 -4.28 -1.81
N ILE A 64 11.40 -4.85 -2.54
CA ILE A 64 12.42 -5.76 -1.98
C ILE A 64 13.28 -5.02 -0.93
N MET A 65 13.70 -3.77 -1.22
CA MET A 65 14.46 -2.97 -0.25
C MET A 65 13.67 -2.75 1.04
N ALA A 66 12.37 -2.42 0.94
CA ALA A 66 11.51 -2.26 2.10
C ALA A 66 11.37 -3.58 2.88
N GLY A 67 11.18 -4.71 2.17
CA GLY A 67 11.13 -6.03 2.79
C GLY A 67 12.40 -6.38 3.55
N LEU A 68 13.57 -6.16 2.96
CA LEU A 68 14.86 -6.41 3.62
C LEU A 68 15.07 -5.50 4.84
N ALA A 69 14.68 -4.23 4.75
CA ALA A 69 14.80 -3.26 5.84
C ALA A 69 13.86 -3.56 7.03
N THR A 70 12.80 -4.34 6.79
CA THR A 70 11.82 -4.78 7.78
C THR A 70 11.94 -6.27 8.12
N ASN A 71 13.11 -6.86 7.88
CA ASN A 71 13.44 -8.26 8.19
C ASN A 71 12.50 -9.30 7.54
N CYS A 72 11.84 -8.97 6.43
CA CYS A 72 10.99 -9.91 5.70
C CYS A 72 11.83 -10.93 4.91
N GLN A 73 11.22 -12.09 4.69
CA GLN A 73 11.64 -13.02 3.67
C GLN A 73 11.16 -12.53 2.29
N ILE A 74 11.98 -12.71 1.27
CA ILE A 74 11.64 -12.33 -0.10
C ILE A 74 11.16 -13.57 -0.85
N THR A 75 9.97 -13.50 -1.44
CA THR A 75 9.39 -14.59 -2.21
C THR A 75 10.07 -14.67 -3.59
N PRO A 76 10.72 -15.79 -3.94
CA PRO A 76 11.40 -15.91 -5.24
C PRO A 76 10.44 -16.02 -6.42
N PHE A 77 9.18 -16.34 -6.17
CA PHE A 77 8.10 -16.42 -7.15
C PHE A 77 6.81 -15.85 -6.55
N SER A 78 6.47 -14.62 -6.91
CA SER A 78 5.26 -13.94 -6.48
C SER A 78 4.20 -13.89 -7.59
N ILE A 79 2.95 -13.66 -7.22
CA ILE A 79 1.81 -13.59 -8.14
C ILE A 79 1.10 -12.25 -7.96
N GLU A 80 0.76 -11.64 -9.10
CA GLU A 80 -0.14 -10.48 -9.15
C GLU A 80 -1.59 -10.96 -9.23
N ASP A 81 -2.44 -10.45 -8.35
CA ASP A 81 -3.85 -10.77 -8.23
C ASP A 81 -4.72 -9.57 -8.65
N ARG A 82 -5.98 -9.84 -8.99
CA ARG A 82 -6.98 -8.80 -9.25
C ARG A 82 -7.92 -8.66 -8.07
N LYS A 83 -7.82 -7.53 -7.36
CA LYS A 83 -8.77 -7.12 -6.32
C LYS A 83 -9.91 -6.37 -7.00
N ASN A 84 -11.02 -7.07 -7.25
CA ASN A 84 -12.14 -6.53 -8.00
C ASN A 84 -13.06 -5.72 -7.08
N TYR A 85 -13.23 -4.43 -7.38
CA TYR A 85 -14.25 -3.60 -6.78
C TYR A 85 -14.60 -2.43 -7.72
N PHE A 86 -15.85 -1.92 -7.61
CA PHE A 86 -16.36 -0.88 -8.50
C PHE A 86 -16.43 0.43 -7.75
N TYR A 87 -15.52 1.34 -8.07
CA TYR A 87 -15.54 2.69 -7.54
C TYR A 87 -15.03 3.68 -8.61
N PRO A 88 -15.50 4.94 -8.63
CA PRO A 88 -15.17 5.88 -9.71
C PRO A 88 -13.69 6.15 -9.92
N ASP A 89 -12.85 6.03 -8.89
CA ASP A 89 -11.41 6.22 -8.95
C ASP A 89 -10.62 5.02 -9.49
N LEU A 90 -11.32 3.92 -9.80
CA LEU A 90 -10.75 2.74 -10.45
C LEU A 90 -11.30 2.56 -11.87
N PRO A 91 -10.67 3.15 -12.89
CA PRO A 91 -11.18 3.08 -14.26
C PRO A 91 -11.21 1.66 -14.83
N LYS A 92 -10.39 0.75 -14.31
CA LYS A 92 -10.35 -0.66 -14.68
C LYS A 92 -11.41 -1.52 -13.97
N ALA A 93 -12.09 -0.97 -12.96
CA ALA A 93 -12.97 -1.70 -12.03
C ALA A 93 -12.26 -2.80 -11.20
N TYR A 94 -10.94 -2.83 -11.19
CA TYR A 94 -10.10 -3.65 -10.34
C TYR A 94 -8.76 -2.96 -10.06
N GLN A 95 -8.13 -3.35 -8.98
CA GLN A 95 -6.77 -2.97 -8.61
C GLN A 95 -5.89 -4.22 -8.71
N ILE A 96 -4.72 -4.10 -9.33
CA ILE A 96 -3.71 -5.17 -9.26
C ILE A 96 -3.03 -5.06 -7.91
N SER A 97 -2.95 -6.18 -7.20
CA SER A 97 -2.42 -6.34 -5.87
C SER A 97 -1.80 -7.73 -5.73
N GLN A 98 -1.45 -8.18 -4.53
CA GLN A 98 -0.95 -9.53 -4.28
C GLN A 98 -1.60 -10.07 -2.99
N LEU A 99 -2.04 -11.32 -2.96
CA LEU A 99 -2.67 -11.95 -1.81
C LEU A 99 -1.96 -13.23 -1.38
N ASP A 100 -2.04 -14.29 -2.21
CA ASP A 100 -1.59 -15.63 -1.80
C ASP A 100 -0.06 -15.77 -1.81
N LEU A 101 0.62 -15.12 -2.74
CA LEU A 101 2.08 -15.15 -2.88
C LEU A 101 2.63 -13.71 -2.97
N PRO A 102 2.60 -12.96 -1.87
CA PRO A 102 3.12 -11.59 -1.83
C PRO A 102 4.64 -11.58 -2.03
N LEU A 103 5.18 -10.45 -2.46
CA LEU A 103 6.61 -10.29 -2.70
C LEU A 103 7.45 -10.47 -1.43
N CYS A 104 6.97 -9.97 -0.28
CA CYS A 104 7.67 -10.12 1.01
C CYS A 104 6.70 -10.61 2.08
N HIS A 105 7.20 -11.42 3.04
CA HIS A 105 6.41 -12.02 4.11
C HIS A 105 7.24 -12.28 5.36
N ASP A 106 6.57 -12.57 6.49
CA ASP A 106 7.18 -13.00 7.75
C ASP A 106 8.30 -12.08 8.25
N GLY A 107 8.07 -10.77 8.21
CA GLY A 107 8.99 -9.76 8.72
C GLY A 107 8.68 -9.33 10.15
N TYR A 108 9.44 -8.36 10.63
CA TYR A 108 9.18 -7.72 11.92
C TYR A 108 9.89 -6.37 12.05
N ILE A 109 9.38 -5.54 12.96
CA ILE A 109 9.99 -4.28 13.39
C ILE A 109 10.03 -4.27 14.93
N ASP A 110 11.19 -3.99 15.50
CA ASP A 110 11.34 -3.78 16.93
C ASP A 110 11.02 -2.33 17.29
N ILE A 111 10.09 -2.17 18.21
CA ILE A 111 9.71 -0.88 18.81
C ILE A 111 10.17 -0.82 20.26
N GLU A 112 10.29 0.39 20.80
CA GLU A 112 10.45 0.64 22.21
C GLU A 112 9.10 1.04 22.81
N THR A 113 8.67 0.29 23.84
CA THR A 113 7.45 0.61 24.58
C THR A 113 7.68 1.76 25.56
N GLU A 114 6.61 2.35 26.10
CA GLU A 114 6.71 3.43 27.09
C GLU A 114 7.55 3.07 28.33
N ASN A 115 7.60 1.79 28.67
CA ASN A 115 8.40 1.28 29.79
C ASN A 115 9.88 1.03 29.44
N GLY A 116 10.31 1.43 28.23
CA GLY A 116 11.67 1.21 27.73
C GLY A 116 12.00 -0.25 27.38
N GLN A 117 10.99 -1.10 27.23
CA GLN A 117 11.18 -2.49 26.83
C GLN A 117 11.09 -2.60 25.30
N ALA A 118 11.94 -3.41 24.71
CA ALA A 118 11.82 -3.76 23.30
C ALA A 118 10.65 -4.73 23.09
N LYS A 119 9.85 -4.45 22.04
CA LYS A 119 8.77 -5.32 21.59
C LYS A 119 8.85 -5.48 20.08
N SER A 120 8.83 -6.72 19.61
CA SER A 120 8.79 -7.02 18.19
C SER A 120 7.35 -7.04 17.70
N ILE A 121 7.06 -6.30 16.63
CA ILE A 121 5.76 -6.29 15.92
C ILE A 121 5.98 -7.01 14.60
N GLY A 122 5.26 -8.12 14.40
CA GLY A 122 5.34 -8.90 13.18
C GLY A 122 4.78 -8.15 11.98
N ILE A 123 5.37 -8.42 10.82
CA ILE A 123 4.85 -8.02 9.51
C ILE A 123 4.41 -9.28 8.79
N ASN A 124 3.12 -9.39 8.56
CA ASN A 124 2.53 -10.52 7.84
C ASN A 124 3.03 -10.54 6.40
N ARG A 125 2.92 -9.40 5.70
CA ARG A 125 3.39 -9.27 4.31
C ARG A 125 3.68 -7.82 3.95
N ILE A 126 4.49 -7.67 2.90
CA ILE A 126 4.57 -6.45 2.09
C ILE A 126 4.30 -6.86 0.65
N HIS A 127 3.30 -6.24 0.06
CA HIS A 127 2.92 -6.53 -1.32
C HIS A 127 2.87 -5.26 -2.17
N ILE A 128 3.04 -5.45 -3.48
CA ILE A 128 2.96 -4.37 -4.46
C ILE A 128 1.50 -4.20 -4.88
N GLU A 129 1.07 -2.95 -5.05
CA GLU A 129 -0.23 -2.64 -5.62
C GLU A 129 -0.23 -1.30 -6.37
N GLU A 130 -1.31 -1.03 -7.10
CA GLU A 130 -1.55 0.24 -7.79
C GLU A 130 -2.32 1.20 -6.88
N ASP A 131 -1.97 2.49 -6.93
CA ASP A 131 -2.83 3.52 -6.33
C ASP A 131 -4.09 3.76 -7.17
N ALA A 132 -5.16 4.19 -6.52
CA ALA A 132 -6.40 4.63 -7.14
C ALA A 132 -6.29 6.09 -7.64
N GLY A 133 -7.21 6.50 -8.49
CA GLY A 133 -7.38 7.90 -8.87
C GLY A 133 -7.80 8.77 -7.68
N LYS A 134 -7.94 10.06 -7.92
CA LYS A 134 -8.38 11.03 -6.91
C LYS A 134 -9.80 11.48 -7.22
N LEU A 135 -10.68 11.45 -6.23
CA LEU A 135 -12.00 12.08 -6.29
C LEU A 135 -11.92 13.50 -5.77
N ILE A 136 -12.43 14.46 -6.56
CA ILE A 136 -12.48 15.87 -6.21
C ILE A 136 -13.96 16.24 -6.10
N HIS A 137 -14.41 16.53 -4.88
CA HIS A 137 -15.77 16.93 -4.59
C HIS A 137 -15.86 18.46 -4.63
N GLU A 138 -16.71 18.99 -5.52
CA GLU A 138 -17.03 20.42 -5.57
C GLU A 138 -18.51 20.61 -5.25
N ASP A 139 -18.77 21.55 -4.32
CA ASP A 139 -20.14 21.92 -3.99
C ASP A 139 -20.88 22.39 -5.26
N ASP A 140 -22.12 21.91 -5.44
CA ASP A 140 -23.00 22.21 -6.55
C ASP A 140 -22.58 21.74 -7.96
N LYS A 141 -21.37 21.15 -8.13
CA LYS A 141 -20.88 20.67 -9.43
C LYS A 141 -20.72 19.14 -9.51
N GLY A 142 -20.75 18.47 -8.35
CA GLY A 142 -20.60 17.02 -8.26
C GLY A 142 -19.17 16.57 -8.01
N THR A 143 -18.84 15.35 -8.44
CA THR A 143 -17.54 14.73 -8.21
C THR A 143 -16.78 14.59 -9.52
N PHE A 144 -15.59 15.17 -9.56
CA PHE A 144 -14.64 15.00 -10.67
C PHE A 144 -13.64 13.89 -10.34
N ILE A 145 -13.15 13.24 -11.37
CA ILE A 145 -12.18 12.15 -11.25
C ILE A 145 -10.87 12.58 -11.89
N ASP A 146 -9.78 12.54 -11.13
CA ASP A 146 -8.43 12.73 -11.62
C ASP A 146 -7.68 11.39 -11.56
N CYS A 147 -7.39 10.83 -12.74
CA CYS A 147 -6.70 9.55 -12.90
C CYS A 147 -5.16 9.67 -12.90
N ASN A 148 -4.58 10.86 -12.66
CA ASN A 148 -3.13 11.02 -12.65
C ASN A 148 -2.45 10.11 -11.62
N ARG A 149 -3.06 9.96 -10.43
CA ARG A 149 -2.54 9.07 -9.38
C ARG A 149 -2.81 7.59 -9.67
N GLY A 150 -3.88 7.26 -10.40
CA GLY A 150 -4.26 5.89 -10.71
C GLY A 150 -3.13 5.12 -11.38
N GLY A 151 -2.69 4.01 -10.78
CA GLY A 151 -1.57 3.21 -11.24
C GLY A 151 -0.19 3.65 -10.73
N VAL A 152 -0.08 4.67 -9.88
CA VAL A 152 1.16 4.99 -9.17
C VAL A 152 1.54 3.78 -8.30
N PRO A 153 2.82 3.35 -8.30
CA PRO A 153 3.23 2.19 -7.54
C PRO A 153 3.13 2.43 -6.03
N LEU A 154 2.43 1.53 -5.34
CA LEU A 154 2.36 1.44 -3.89
C LEU A 154 2.99 0.14 -3.40
N ILE A 155 3.44 0.15 -2.16
CA ILE A 155 3.51 -1.05 -1.33
C ILE A 155 2.54 -0.90 -0.17
N GLU A 156 1.88 -1.99 0.19
CA GLU A 156 1.09 -2.11 1.41
C GLU A 156 1.82 -3.00 2.39
N ILE A 157 2.08 -2.45 3.59
CA ILE A 157 2.75 -3.13 4.69
C ILE A 157 1.69 -3.53 5.71
N VAL A 158 1.43 -4.82 5.84
CA VAL A 158 0.40 -5.39 6.73
C VAL A 158 1.08 -5.97 7.96
N SER A 159 0.80 -5.41 9.15
CA SER A 159 1.34 -5.95 10.39
C SER A 159 0.56 -7.17 10.87
N GLU A 160 1.19 -7.99 11.72
CA GLU A 160 0.47 -8.92 12.57
C GLU A 160 -0.31 -8.15 13.66
N PRO A 161 -1.37 -8.73 14.24
CA PRO A 161 -2.19 -8.08 15.27
C PRO A 161 -1.51 -8.13 16.65
N ASP A 162 -0.26 -7.70 16.74
CA ASP A 162 0.58 -7.80 17.95
C ASP A 162 0.48 -6.57 18.84
N ILE A 163 -0.02 -5.46 18.31
CA ILE A 163 -0.11 -4.17 19.00
C ILE A 163 -1.23 -4.20 20.03
N ARG A 164 -0.99 -3.66 21.23
CA ARG A 164 -1.91 -3.69 22.36
C ARG A 164 -2.27 -2.32 22.91
N SER A 165 -1.67 -1.23 22.38
CA SER A 165 -2.01 0.14 22.79
C SER A 165 -1.83 1.14 21.65
N ALA A 166 -2.38 2.35 21.82
CA ALA A 166 -2.21 3.45 20.86
C ALA A 166 -0.75 3.93 20.82
N GLU A 167 -0.06 3.88 21.94
CA GLU A 167 1.35 4.27 22.08
C GLU A 167 2.24 3.31 21.29
N GLU A 168 2.00 2.01 21.39
CA GLU A 168 2.70 0.99 20.59
C GLU A 168 2.44 1.19 19.09
N ALA A 169 1.19 1.49 18.69
CA ALA A 169 0.83 1.77 17.30
C ALA A 169 1.58 3.01 16.77
N ASN A 170 1.67 4.07 17.58
CA ASN A 170 2.42 5.27 17.23
C ASN A 170 3.94 4.98 17.12
N ALA A 171 4.50 4.23 18.06
CA ALA A 171 5.91 3.84 18.02
C ALA A 171 6.24 3.02 16.75
N TYR A 172 5.37 2.08 16.40
CA TYR A 172 5.49 1.29 15.17
C TYR A 172 5.48 2.18 13.92
N LEU A 173 4.51 3.09 13.79
CA LEU A 173 4.40 3.99 12.65
C LEU A 173 5.60 4.94 12.54
N GLN A 174 6.08 5.48 13.68
CA GLN A 174 7.27 6.33 13.68
C GLN A 174 8.53 5.56 13.25
N LYS A 175 8.69 4.32 13.73
CA LYS A 175 9.80 3.45 13.33
C LYS A 175 9.74 3.11 11.85
N LEU A 176 8.56 2.71 11.36
CA LEU A 176 8.34 2.39 9.96
C LEU A 176 8.61 3.60 9.04
N ARG A 177 8.21 4.80 9.46
CA ARG A 177 8.48 6.04 8.72
C ARG A 177 9.98 6.38 8.65
N ALA A 178 10.77 5.94 9.62
CA ALA A 178 12.21 6.21 9.67
C ALA A 178 13.04 5.23 8.81
N ILE A 179 12.45 4.07 8.48
CA ILE A 179 13.00 3.08 7.56
C ILE A 179 12.79 3.55 6.10
#